data_aed956fa2bb0d82fb15b4f2f7815c672
#
_entry.id   aed956fa2bb0d82fb15b4f2f7815c672
#
_cell.length_a   1.000
_cell.length_b   1.000
_cell.length_c   1.000
_cell.angle_alpha   90.00
_cell.angle_beta   90.00
_cell.angle_gamma   90.00
#
_symmetry.space_group_name_H-M   'P 1'
#
loop_
_entity.id
_entity.type
_entity.pdbx_description
1 polymer ?
#
loop_
_entity_poly.entity_id
_entity_poly.type
_entity_poly.pdbx_seq_one_letter_code
_entity_poly.pdbx_strand_id
1 'polypeptide(L)'
;MVRMSVTFIFTLSVAILCAASAFAAVQHRSPEVYLQNGNFEEKPDPRYLKKSRLIGKYALPKWEINGHVEYVSGGPQPGGMYFPVSDGVHAVRLGNEASISQTVKVKPGKWYALIVGASRTCAQDEMLRISVPPHSGDVPLQTLYSLNGDVIAWGFRAISSVAKVIFHNPGIQEDPSCGPLLDAVAIAQLHTIWSLADNLVKNGGFEEGPFPIFNTSNGVLLPPKQEDIVSPLPGWMVESIKAVKFIDSKHFSVPLGHGAIELIAGRESVIAQILRTVPNKVYNMKFTIGDAKNACHGSMMVEAFAAKDTLKVPFKSEGKGKFKTVSFKFRAIENRTRITFYSSFYHTRIHDYGSLCGPVIDQVIVSPVA
;
A
#
# COMPACT_ATOMS: atom_id res chain seq x y z
N MET A 1 -15.93 44.53 -75.90
CA MET A 1 -15.66 45.02 -74.51
C MET A 1 -16.28 44.06 -73.56
N VAL A 2 -15.49 43.12 -73.03
CA VAL A 2 -15.96 42.07 -72.08
C VAL A 2 -15.45 42.50 -70.72
N ARG A 3 -16.37 42.75 -69.77
CA ARG A 3 -16.04 43.01 -68.35
C ARG A 3 -15.92 41.66 -67.62
N MET A 4 -14.72 41.35 -67.14
CA MET A 4 -14.49 40.29 -66.22
C MET A 4 -14.83 40.76 -64.80
N SER A 5 -15.82 40.11 -64.14
CA SER A 5 -16.08 40.24 -62.72
C SER A 5 -15.22 39.23 -61.98
N VAL A 6 -14.36 39.72 -61.10
CA VAL A 6 -13.56 38.88 -60.20
C VAL A 6 -14.33 38.73 -58.88
N THR A 7 -14.81 37.52 -58.62
CA THR A 7 -15.47 37.17 -57.35
C THR A 7 -14.40 36.72 -56.36
N PHE A 8 -14.17 37.50 -55.30
CA PHE A 8 -13.33 37.13 -54.18
C PHE A 8 -14.10 36.20 -53.24
N ILE A 9 -13.68 34.93 -53.17
CA ILE A 9 -14.17 33.98 -52.17
C ILE A 9 -13.29 34.10 -50.92
N PHE A 10 -13.83 34.67 -49.84
CA PHE A 10 -13.22 34.63 -48.52
C PHE A 10 -13.46 33.25 -47.89
N THR A 11 -12.44 32.40 -47.84
CA THR A 11 -12.46 31.17 -47.02
C THR A 11 -12.08 31.54 -45.59
N LEU A 12 -13.08 31.50 -44.74
CA LEU A 12 -12.90 31.69 -43.27
C LEU A 12 -12.38 30.36 -42.70
N SER A 13 -11.08 30.25 -42.48
CA SER A 13 -10.47 29.12 -41.77
C SER A 13 -10.72 29.27 -40.29
N VAL A 14 -11.70 28.51 -39.75
CA VAL A 14 -11.91 28.36 -38.32
C VAL A 14 -10.85 27.38 -37.78
N ALA A 15 -9.81 27.91 -37.17
CA ALA A 15 -8.85 27.14 -36.43
C ALA A 15 -9.49 26.66 -35.11
N ILE A 16 -9.93 25.42 -35.04
CA ILE A 16 -10.32 24.79 -33.81
C ILE A 16 -9.06 24.49 -33.01
N LEU A 17 -8.76 25.33 -32.01
CA LEU A 17 -7.76 25.02 -30.99
C LEU A 17 -8.32 23.87 -30.12
N CYS A 18 -7.97 22.65 -30.46
CA CYS A 18 -8.04 21.53 -29.49
C CYS A 18 -7.00 21.78 -28.40
N ALA A 19 -7.43 22.33 -27.27
CA ALA A 19 -6.66 22.29 -26.05
C ALA A 19 -6.57 20.83 -25.60
N ALA A 20 -5.58 20.12 -26.09
CA ALA A 20 -5.18 18.82 -25.52
C ALA A 20 -4.64 19.11 -24.12
N SER A 21 -5.46 18.85 -23.11
CA SER A 21 -5.01 18.76 -21.72
C SER A 21 -3.96 17.63 -21.68
N ALA A 22 -2.69 18.03 -21.69
CA ALA A 22 -1.58 17.12 -21.46
C ALA A 22 -1.70 16.62 -20.01
N PHE A 23 -2.43 15.54 -19.78
CA PHE A 23 -2.19 14.68 -18.64
C PHE A 23 -0.77 14.16 -18.82
N ALA A 24 0.17 14.71 -18.08
CA ALA A 24 1.49 14.14 -17.97
C ALA A 24 1.28 12.73 -17.42
N ALA A 25 1.36 11.75 -18.31
CA ALA A 25 1.40 10.35 -17.92
C ALA A 25 2.60 10.23 -16.97
N VAL A 26 2.32 9.97 -15.71
CA VAL A 26 3.36 9.59 -14.75
C VAL A 26 3.95 8.31 -15.33
N GLN A 27 5.11 8.44 -15.96
CA GLN A 27 5.86 7.26 -16.41
C GLN A 27 6.13 6.42 -15.19
N HIS A 28 5.51 5.27 -15.12
CA HIS A 28 5.79 4.24 -14.14
C HIS A 28 7.24 3.82 -14.40
N ARG A 29 8.18 4.49 -13.71
CA ARG A 29 9.59 4.06 -13.73
C ARG A 29 9.64 2.71 -13.07
N SER A 30 10.28 1.75 -13.75
CA SER A 30 10.64 0.48 -13.13
C SER A 30 11.28 0.77 -11.78
N PRO A 31 10.84 0.13 -10.70
CA PRO A 31 11.36 0.39 -9.37
C PRO A 31 12.87 0.18 -9.39
N GLU A 32 13.62 1.18 -8.93
CA GLU A 32 15.05 1.02 -8.71
C GLU A 32 15.21 -0.06 -7.64
N VAL A 33 15.88 -1.18 -7.99
CA VAL A 33 16.11 -2.28 -7.06
C VAL A 33 17.21 -1.88 -6.09
N TYR A 34 16.83 -1.44 -4.90
CA TYR A 34 17.79 -1.07 -3.85
C TYR A 34 18.25 -2.25 -3.00
N LEU A 35 17.52 -3.37 -3.05
CA LEU A 35 17.76 -4.55 -2.24
C LEU A 35 18.12 -5.74 -3.14
N GLN A 36 19.10 -6.54 -2.73
CA GLN A 36 19.57 -7.69 -3.49
C GLN A 36 19.05 -9.00 -2.89
N ASN A 37 18.78 -9.99 -3.74
CA ASN A 37 18.25 -11.31 -3.34
C ASN A 37 17.05 -11.20 -2.38
N GLY A 38 16.09 -10.35 -2.72
CA GLY A 38 14.89 -10.15 -1.91
C GLY A 38 13.82 -11.24 -2.08
N ASN A 39 13.89 -11.99 -3.18
CA ASN A 39 13.08 -13.18 -3.43
C ASN A 39 13.77 -14.48 -3.01
N PHE A 40 14.95 -14.40 -2.41
CA PHE A 40 15.72 -15.53 -1.89
C PHE A 40 16.04 -16.66 -2.90
N GLU A 41 15.98 -16.37 -4.21
CA GLU A 41 16.29 -17.36 -5.26
C GLU A 41 17.80 -17.51 -5.54
N GLU A 42 18.64 -16.58 -5.07
CA GLU A 42 20.09 -16.81 -4.98
C GLU A 42 20.35 -17.76 -3.82
N LYS A 43 20.59 -19.04 -4.15
CA LYS A 43 20.66 -20.13 -3.18
C LYS A 43 21.87 -20.04 -2.25
N PRO A 44 21.73 -20.43 -0.97
CA PRO A 44 22.88 -20.58 -0.08
C PRO A 44 23.81 -21.71 -0.56
N ASP A 45 25.10 -21.57 -0.27
CA ASP A 45 26.06 -22.64 -0.49
C ASP A 45 25.69 -23.85 0.39
N PRO A 46 25.60 -25.07 -0.19
CA PRO A 46 25.23 -26.28 0.55
C PRO A 46 26.08 -26.55 1.79
N ARG A 47 27.32 -26.06 1.85
CA ARG A 47 28.22 -26.18 3.00
C ARG A 47 27.69 -25.45 4.24
N TYR A 48 26.88 -24.41 4.04
CA TYR A 48 26.26 -23.61 5.10
C TYR A 48 24.81 -24.02 5.36
N LEU A 49 24.33 -25.12 4.78
CA LEU A 49 22.97 -25.59 4.93
C LEU A 49 22.97 -26.96 5.64
N LYS A 50 22.36 -27.01 6.83
CA LYS A 50 22.13 -28.26 7.57
C LYS A 50 20.63 -28.56 7.58
N LYS A 51 20.19 -29.43 6.67
CA LYS A 51 18.77 -29.59 6.29
C LYS A 51 18.26 -28.23 5.74
N SER A 52 17.28 -27.60 6.39
CA SER A 52 16.77 -26.26 6.07
C SER A 52 17.52 -25.13 6.79
N ARG A 53 18.23 -25.44 7.88
CA ARG A 53 18.86 -24.42 8.74
C ARG A 53 20.13 -23.86 8.11
N LEU A 54 20.24 -22.54 8.07
CA LEU A 54 21.41 -21.78 7.66
C LEU A 54 22.43 -21.71 8.81
N ILE A 55 23.69 -22.02 8.53
CA ILE A 55 24.79 -22.03 9.50
C ILE A 55 25.84 -21.01 9.14
N GLY A 56 25.95 -19.96 9.92
CA GLY A 56 26.89 -18.85 9.75
C GLY A 56 26.22 -17.53 9.41
N LYS A 57 26.85 -16.46 9.83
CA LYS A 57 26.30 -15.10 9.76
C LYS A 57 25.92 -14.65 8.33
N TYR A 58 26.65 -15.13 7.32
CA TYR A 58 26.48 -14.76 5.91
C TYR A 58 26.11 -15.96 5.03
N ALA A 59 25.48 -16.98 5.63
CA ALA A 59 25.06 -18.19 4.90
C ALA A 59 23.97 -17.90 3.86
N LEU A 60 23.14 -16.89 4.07
CA LEU A 60 22.15 -16.41 3.11
C LEU A 60 22.79 -15.35 2.20
N PRO A 61 22.91 -15.57 0.88
CA PRO A 61 23.53 -14.60 -0.01
C PRO A 61 22.93 -13.20 0.08
N LYS A 62 23.78 -12.19 0.25
CA LYS A 62 23.44 -10.77 0.41
C LYS A 62 22.81 -10.39 1.75
N TRP A 63 22.49 -11.35 2.61
CA TRP A 63 21.86 -11.11 3.91
C TRP A 63 22.77 -11.51 5.06
N GLU A 64 22.72 -10.71 6.11
CA GLU A 64 23.28 -11.04 7.41
C GLU A 64 22.20 -11.69 8.26
N ILE A 65 22.47 -12.89 8.79
CA ILE A 65 21.53 -13.64 9.63
C ILE A 65 21.99 -13.69 11.08
N ASN A 66 21.02 -13.73 11.99
CA ASN A 66 21.24 -13.93 13.42
C ASN A 66 20.17 -14.89 13.96
N GLY A 67 20.56 -15.84 14.81
CA GLY A 67 19.66 -16.82 15.38
C GLY A 67 19.33 -18.00 14.46
N HIS A 68 18.17 -18.61 14.68
CA HIS A 68 17.69 -19.77 13.90
C HIS A 68 16.97 -19.30 12.66
N VAL A 69 17.63 -19.36 11.52
CA VAL A 69 17.07 -18.98 10.22
C VAL A 69 17.07 -20.21 9.31
N GLU A 70 15.96 -20.46 8.64
CA GLU A 70 15.80 -21.57 7.71
C GLU A 70 15.55 -21.09 6.29
N TYR A 71 16.15 -21.80 5.33
CA TYR A 71 15.91 -21.64 3.90
C TYR A 71 14.97 -22.77 3.45
N VAL A 72 13.78 -22.43 3.02
CA VAL A 72 12.71 -23.40 2.78
C VAL A 72 12.10 -23.23 1.39
N SER A 73 11.54 -24.32 0.86
CA SER A 73 10.75 -24.26 -0.38
C SER A 73 9.29 -24.02 -0.05
N GLY A 74 8.60 -23.28 -0.90
CA GLY A 74 7.16 -23.09 -0.83
C GLY A 74 6.35 -24.36 -1.09
N GLY A 75 5.05 -24.26 -0.87
CA GLY A 75 4.11 -25.34 -1.11
C GLY A 75 3.77 -26.17 0.12
N PRO A 76 3.16 -27.37 -0.09
CA PRO A 76 2.78 -28.27 1.01
C PRO A 76 3.98 -28.69 1.83
N GLN A 77 3.84 -28.66 3.16
CA GLN A 77 4.86 -29.08 4.12
C GLN A 77 4.43 -30.38 4.84
N PRO A 78 5.38 -31.16 5.37
CA PRO A 78 5.06 -32.25 6.27
C PRO A 78 4.21 -31.75 7.45
N GLY A 79 3.15 -32.48 7.80
CA GLY A 79 2.21 -32.04 8.86
C GLY A 79 1.03 -31.20 8.39
N GLY A 80 0.87 -31.01 7.07
CA GLY A 80 -0.32 -30.36 6.47
C GLY A 80 -0.28 -28.83 6.41
N MET A 81 0.83 -28.21 6.81
CA MET A 81 1.05 -26.78 6.62
C MET A 81 1.33 -26.47 5.15
N TYR A 82 1.04 -25.24 4.74
CA TYR A 82 1.35 -24.72 3.42
C TYR A 82 2.19 -23.45 3.57
N PHE A 83 3.35 -23.41 2.92
CA PHE A 83 4.21 -22.23 2.89
C PHE A 83 3.97 -21.44 1.62
N PRO A 84 3.31 -20.29 1.70
CA PRO A 84 3.13 -19.42 0.54
C PRO A 84 4.44 -18.71 0.19
N VAL A 85 4.84 -18.79 -1.07
CA VAL A 85 6.00 -18.07 -1.64
C VAL A 85 5.44 -17.12 -2.69
N SER A 86 5.75 -15.84 -2.55
CA SER A 86 5.17 -14.77 -3.38
C SER A 86 5.92 -14.60 -4.71
N ASP A 87 7.22 -14.91 -4.74
CA ASP A 87 8.06 -14.78 -5.95
C ASP A 87 9.12 -15.88 -6.02
N GLY A 88 8.95 -16.81 -6.97
CA GLY A 88 9.84 -17.94 -7.16
C GLY A 88 9.43 -19.20 -6.40
N VAL A 89 10.39 -19.86 -5.75
CA VAL A 89 10.20 -21.20 -5.12
C VAL A 89 10.64 -21.19 -3.65
N HIS A 90 11.51 -20.28 -3.26
CA HIS A 90 12.15 -20.30 -1.95
C HIS A 90 11.76 -19.11 -1.10
N ALA A 91 11.82 -19.32 0.21
CA ALA A 91 11.56 -18.31 1.22
C ALA A 91 12.47 -18.51 2.43
N VAL A 92 12.47 -17.55 3.34
CA VAL A 92 13.23 -17.60 4.59
C VAL A 92 12.28 -17.62 5.77
N ARG A 93 12.44 -18.58 6.68
CA ARG A 93 11.70 -18.65 7.94
C ARG A 93 12.56 -18.21 9.12
N LEU A 94 12.02 -17.30 9.93
CA LEU A 94 12.68 -16.82 11.14
C LEU A 94 12.19 -17.57 12.37
N GLY A 95 13.04 -18.38 12.99
CA GLY A 95 12.74 -18.99 14.29
C GLY A 95 12.75 -17.97 15.43
N ASN A 96 12.60 -18.46 16.65
CA ASN A 96 12.57 -17.61 17.85
C ASN A 96 13.75 -16.65 17.92
N GLU A 97 13.46 -15.35 18.16
CA GLU A 97 14.45 -14.27 18.29
C GLU A 97 15.43 -14.16 17.10
N ALA A 98 15.10 -14.78 15.98
CA ALA A 98 15.95 -14.74 14.79
C ALA A 98 15.71 -13.50 13.95
N SER A 99 16.72 -13.09 13.21
CA SER A 99 16.60 -11.97 12.29
C SER A 99 17.47 -12.11 11.04
N ILE A 100 17.03 -11.43 9.97
CA ILE A 100 17.82 -11.17 8.79
C ILE A 100 17.94 -9.66 8.58
N SER A 101 19.08 -9.22 8.03
CA SER A 101 19.27 -7.81 7.72
C SER A 101 20.12 -7.58 6.48
N GLN A 102 19.90 -6.45 5.82
CA GLN A 102 20.71 -5.99 4.70
C GLN A 102 20.93 -4.49 4.79
N THR A 103 22.12 -4.02 4.44
CA THR A 103 22.40 -2.59 4.30
C THR A 103 22.31 -2.20 2.84
N VAL A 104 21.47 -1.21 2.54
CA VAL A 104 21.16 -0.74 1.19
C VAL A 104 21.60 0.70 1.00
N LYS A 105 22.00 1.05 -0.24
CA LYS A 105 22.28 2.44 -0.60
C LYS A 105 20.97 3.18 -0.89
N VAL A 106 20.80 4.33 -0.29
CA VAL A 106 19.62 5.19 -0.43
C VAL A 106 20.02 6.66 -0.58
N LYS A 107 19.09 7.51 -1.00
CA LYS A 107 19.33 8.96 -1.14
C LYS A 107 18.84 9.66 0.13
N PRO A 108 19.69 10.38 0.89
CA PRO A 108 19.28 11.10 2.10
C PRO A 108 18.09 12.02 1.85
N GLY A 109 17.16 12.08 2.81
CA GLY A 109 15.96 12.92 2.74
C GLY A 109 14.86 12.39 1.86
N LYS A 110 15.07 11.33 1.08
CA LYS A 110 14.04 10.69 0.25
C LYS A 110 13.21 9.69 1.04
N TRP A 111 12.00 9.46 0.58
CA TRP A 111 11.04 8.53 1.16
C TRP A 111 11.07 7.20 0.41
N TYR A 112 10.88 6.12 1.14
CA TYR A 112 10.91 4.76 0.61
C TYR A 112 9.79 3.93 1.23
N ALA A 113 9.27 2.98 0.46
CA ALA A 113 8.47 1.88 0.93
C ALA A 113 9.31 0.60 0.92
N LEU A 114 9.48 -0.02 2.08
CA LEU A 114 9.98 -1.38 2.23
C LEU A 114 8.78 -2.32 2.12
N ILE A 115 8.79 -3.21 1.13
CA ILE A 115 7.72 -4.14 0.84
C ILE A 115 8.22 -5.54 1.13
N VAL A 116 7.41 -6.37 1.78
CA VAL A 116 7.75 -7.75 2.14
C VAL A 116 6.51 -8.64 2.07
N GLY A 117 6.64 -9.78 1.42
CA GLY A 117 5.70 -10.89 1.57
C GLY A 117 5.96 -11.57 2.91
N ALA A 118 4.93 -11.73 3.72
CA ALA A 118 5.05 -12.36 5.03
C ALA A 118 3.86 -13.27 5.31
N SER A 119 4.13 -14.43 5.91
CA SER A 119 3.07 -15.34 6.32
C SER A 119 3.43 -16.05 7.62
N ARG A 120 2.41 -16.55 8.27
CA ARG A 120 2.50 -17.39 9.45
C ARG A 120 2.85 -18.82 9.06
N THR A 121 3.71 -19.48 9.82
CA THR A 121 4.11 -20.88 9.58
C THR A 121 3.58 -21.86 10.61
N CYS A 122 3.13 -21.40 11.77
CA CYS A 122 2.57 -22.23 12.83
C CYS A 122 1.17 -21.77 13.22
N ALA A 123 0.46 -22.58 14.01
CA ALA A 123 -0.90 -22.28 14.43
C ALA A 123 -0.98 -21.13 15.47
N GLN A 124 0.13 -20.82 16.11
CA GLN A 124 0.24 -19.78 17.12
C GLN A 124 0.31 -18.39 16.47
N ASP A 125 0.05 -17.35 17.25
CA ASP A 125 0.22 -15.98 16.82
C ASP A 125 1.70 -15.69 16.55
N GLU A 126 2.00 -15.20 15.37
CA GLU A 126 3.34 -14.82 14.96
C GLU A 126 3.42 -13.32 14.73
N MET A 127 4.57 -12.74 15.03
CA MET A 127 4.84 -11.31 14.92
C MET A 127 6.08 -11.08 14.06
N LEU A 128 6.01 -10.14 13.14
CA LEU A 128 7.17 -9.66 12.41
C LEU A 128 7.52 -8.25 12.86
N ARG A 129 8.71 -8.08 13.41
CA ARG A 129 9.27 -6.74 13.64
C ARG A 129 10.02 -6.28 12.41
N ILE A 130 9.56 -5.17 11.83
CA ILE A 130 10.22 -4.48 10.73
C ILE A 130 10.95 -3.27 11.28
N SER A 131 12.24 -3.14 10.97
CA SER A 131 13.05 -2.02 11.45
C SER A 131 13.89 -1.42 10.34
N VAL A 132 13.83 -0.10 10.24
CA VAL A 132 14.81 0.74 9.53
C VAL A 132 15.20 1.85 10.50
N PRO A 133 16.29 1.66 11.28
CA PRO A 133 16.61 2.57 12.35
C PRO A 133 16.65 4.05 11.93
N PRO A 134 16.11 4.98 12.76
CA PRO A 134 15.70 4.76 14.16
C PRO A 134 14.29 4.19 14.37
N HIS A 135 13.53 3.93 13.30
CA HIS A 135 12.14 3.48 13.39
C HIS A 135 12.01 1.96 13.33
N SER A 136 11.08 1.44 14.11
CA SER A 136 10.68 0.03 14.07
C SER A 136 9.22 -0.12 14.47
N GLY A 137 8.60 -1.25 14.09
CA GLY A 137 7.25 -1.60 14.50
C GLY A 137 6.97 -3.07 14.33
N ASP A 138 6.01 -3.55 15.11
CA ASP A 138 5.58 -4.93 15.15
C ASP A 138 4.31 -5.11 14.31
N VAL A 139 4.35 -6.08 13.41
CA VAL A 139 3.24 -6.44 12.52
C VAL A 139 2.77 -7.84 12.88
N PRO A 140 1.56 -8.00 13.45
CA PRO A 140 1.00 -9.31 13.71
C PRO A 140 0.65 -10.00 12.39
N LEU A 141 1.11 -11.24 12.24
CA LEU A 141 0.80 -12.07 11.08
C LEU A 141 -0.46 -12.88 11.37
N GLN A 142 -1.54 -12.54 10.69
CA GLN A 142 -2.86 -13.11 10.89
C GLN A 142 -3.45 -13.53 9.55
N THR A 143 -4.31 -14.54 9.54
CA THR A 143 -5.05 -14.96 8.34
C THR A 143 -6.27 -14.08 8.02
N LEU A 144 -6.40 -12.93 8.66
CA LEU A 144 -7.53 -12.01 8.49
C LEU A 144 -7.60 -11.38 7.10
N TYR A 145 -6.44 -11.14 6.48
CA TYR A 145 -6.36 -10.39 5.23
C TYR A 145 -6.17 -11.29 4.01
N SER A 146 -5.47 -12.40 4.19
CA SER A 146 -5.25 -13.42 3.17
C SER A 146 -4.87 -14.75 3.81
N LEU A 147 -5.25 -15.88 3.18
CA LEU A 147 -4.78 -17.21 3.57
C LEU A 147 -3.38 -17.52 3.05
N ASN A 148 -3.00 -16.91 1.94
CA ASN A 148 -1.77 -17.22 1.22
C ASN A 148 -0.61 -16.29 1.57
N GLY A 149 -0.64 -15.70 2.77
CA GLY A 149 0.32 -14.68 3.19
C GLY A 149 -0.06 -13.29 2.70
N ASP A 150 0.46 -12.30 3.38
CA ASP A 150 0.20 -10.90 3.11
C ASP A 150 1.43 -10.22 2.53
N VAL A 151 1.21 -9.23 1.68
CA VAL A 151 2.25 -8.28 1.27
C VAL A 151 2.09 -7.04 2.13
N ILE A 152 3.16 -6.66 2.82
CA ILE A 152 3.16 -5.59 3.81
C ILE A 152 4.12 -4.49 3.34
N ALA A 153 3.73 -3.23 3.47
CA ALA A 153 4.62 -2.10 3.22
C ALA A 153 4.93 -1.35 4.51
N TRP A 154 6.20 -0.98 4.68
CA TRP A 154 6.70 -0.15 5.76
C TRP A 154 7.38 1.10 5.19
N GLY A 155 6.91 2.30 5.55
CA GLY A 155 7.49 3.54 5.08
C GLY A 155 8.70 3.95 5.92
N PHE A 156 9.70 4.57 5.28
CA PHE A 156 10.78 5.23 6.00
C PHE A 156 11.36 6.41 5.20
N ARG A 157 11.90 7.38 5.91
CA ARG A 157 12.67 8.45 5.33
C ARG A 157 14.16 8.19 5.56
N ALA A 158 14.95 8.17 4.49
CA ALA A 158 16.39 7.98 4.59
C ALA A 158 17.04 9.19 5.32
N ILE A 159 17.75 8.93 6.40
CA ILE A 159 18.51 9.94 7.16
C ILE A 159 19.97 10.01 6.74
N SER A 160 20.47 9.00 6.06
CA SER A 160 21.84 8.92 5.53
C SER A 160 21.86 8.30 4.12
N SER A 161 23.05 8.15 3.53
CA SER A 161 23.23 7.50 2.23
C SER A 161 23.10 5.98 2.26
N VAL A 162 22.94 5.40 3.45
CA VAL A 162 22.70 3.98 3.67
C VAL A 162 21.56 3.77 4.68
N ALA A 163 20.80 2.71 4.50
CA ALA A 163 19.79 2.27 5.45
C ALA A 163 20.00 0.79 5.76
N LYS A 164 19.95 0.40 7.04
CA LYS A 164 19.93 -1.00 7.44
C LYS A 164 18.48 -1.44 7.61
N VAL A 165 18.08 -2.41 6.79
CA VAL A 165 16.76 -3.04 6.88
C VAL A 165 16.90 -4.31 7.71
N ILE A 166 15.99 -4.50 8.67
CA ILE A 166 16.01 -5.63 9.61
C ILE A 166 14.60 -6.22 9.69
N PHE A 167 14.52 -7.53 9.51
CA PHE A 167 13.34 -8.33 9.81
C PHE A 167 13.67 -9.24 10.99
N HIS A 168 12.87 -9.17 12.05
CA HIS A 168 13.12 -9.88 13.30
C HIS A 168 11.83 -10.56 13.77
N ASN A 169 11.94 -11.81 14.18
CA ASN A 169 10.88 -12.50 14.92
C ASN A 169 11.07 -12.27 16.42
N PRO A 170 10.28 -11.42 17.08
CA PRO A 170 10.38 -11.19 18.53
C PRO A 170 9.67 -12.29 19.34
N GLY A 171 9.12 -13.32 18.68
CA GLY A 171 8.39 -14.39 19.30
C GLY A 171 9.28 -15.40 19.98
N ILE A 172 8.76 -16.00 21.06
CA ILE A 172 9.37 -17.13 21.78
C ILE A 172 8.32 -18.25 21.77
N GLN A 173 8.34 -19.06 20.73
CA GLN A 173 7.40 -20.17 20.57
C GLN A 173 7.97 -21.45 21.21
N GLU A 174 7.09 -22.39 21.57
CA GLU A 174 7.48 -23.68 22.10
C GLU A 174 8.34 -24.46 21.10
N ASP A 175 7.94 -24.46 19.81
CA ASP A 175 8.79 -24.93 18.72
C ASP A 175 9.69 -23.75 18.26
N PRO A 176 11.02 -23.84 18.47
CA PRO A 176 11.93 -22.75 18.14
C PRO A 176 12.08 -22.49 16.64
N SER A 177 11.55 -23.34 15.78
CA SER A 177 11.50 -23.12 14.34
C SER A 177 10.25 -22.35 13.88
N CYS A 178 9.22 -22.25 14.72
CA CYS A 178 8.02 -21.46 14.42
C CYS A 178 8.33 -19.98 14.30
N GLY A 179 7.77 -19.32 13.29
CA GLY A 179 7.88 -17.89 13.11
C GLY A 179 7.68 -17.43 11.66
N PRO A 180 7.78 -16.15 11.40
CA PRO A 180 7.48 -15.55 10.13
C PRO A 180 8.22 -16.18 8.95
N LEU A 181 7.49 -16.51 7.91
CA LEU A 181 8.01 -16.82 6.58
C LEU A 181 8.08 -15.52 5.80
N LEU A 182 9.25 -15.23 5.23
CA LEU A 182 9.52 -14.01 4.48
C LEU A 182 9.87 -14.34 3.04
N ASP A 183 9.33 -13.52 2.13
CA ASP A 183 9.65 -13.58 0.71
C ASP A 183 9.40 -12.23 0.03
N ALA A 184 9.79 -12.09 -1.24
CA ALA A 184 9.49 -10.95 -2.08
C ALA A 184 9.80 -9.59 -1.42
N VAL A 185 10.99 -9.48 -0.81
CA VAL A 185 11.44 -8.24 -0.18
C VAL A 185 11.94 -7.25 -1.22
N ALA A 186 11.40 -6.04 -1.19
CA ALA A 186 11.79 -4.97 -2.11
C ALA A 186 11.74 -3.60 -1.45
N ILE A 187 12.47 -2.65 -2.02
CA ILE A 187 12.42 -1.24 -1.62
C ILE A 187 12.12 -0.40 -2.85
N ALA A 188 11.09 0.43 -2.75
CA ALA A 188 10.73 1.42 -3.76
C ALA A 188 10.93 2.84 -3.22
N GLN A 189 11.52 3.73 -4.01
CA GLN A 189 11.54 5.14 -3.67
C GLN A 189 10.13 5.72 -3.90
N LEU A 190 9.60 6.42 -2.89
CA LEU A 190 8.36 7.17 -2.98
C LEU A 190 8.66 8.62 -3.39
N HIS A 191 7.81 9.19 -4.23
CA HIS A 191 7.95 10.57 -4.67
C HIS A 191 6.99 11.46 -3.88
N THR A 192 7.38 12.70 -3.66
CA THR A 192 6.49 13.69 -3.05
C THR A 192 5.53 14.18 -4.12
N ILE A 193 4.25 13.92 -3.93
CA ILE A 193 3.21 14.50 -4.78
C ILE A 193 2.89 15.90 -4.25
N TRP A 194 2.98 16.88 -5.14
CA TRP A 194 2.46 18.22 -4.88
C TRP A 194 0.94 18.19 -5.07
N SER A 195 0.20 18.85 -4.19
CA SER A 195 -1.23 19.10 -4.43
C SER A 195 -1.41 19.87 -5.74
N LEU A 196 -2.43 19.53 -6.52
CA LEU A 196 -2.88 20.36 -7.62
C LEU A 196 -3.28 21.76 -7.08
N ALA A 197 -3.15 22.81 -7.87
CA ALA A 197 -3.34 24.20 -7.42
C ALA A 197 -4.65 24.45 -6.64
N ASP A 198 -5.70 23.68 -6.93
CA ASP A 198 -7.04 23.81 -6.32
C ASP A 198 -7.42 22.65 -5.38
N ASN A 199 -6.52 21.71 -5.12
CA ASN A 199 -6.77 20.59 -4.20
C ASN A 199 -5.83 20.67 -2.98
N LEU A 200 -6.40 20.81 -1.79
CA LEU A 200 -5.64 20.81 -0.53
C LEU A 200 -5.13 19.42 -0.13
N VAL A 201 -5.71 18.36 -0.69
CA VAL A 201 -5.33 16.98 -0.39
C VAL A 201 -4.08 16.61 -1.17
N LYS A 202 -3.09 16.10 -0.48
CA LYS A 202 -1.91 15.48 -1.08
C LYS A 202 -2.21 14.04 -1.43
N ASN A 203 -1.79 13.58 -2.60
CA ASN A 203 -1.98 12.20 -3.03
C ASN A 203 -3.44 11.71 -2.91
N GLY A 204 -4.39 12.57 -3.27
CA GLY A 204 -5.82 12.24 -3.14
C GLY A 204 -6.32 11.18 -4.12
N GLY A 205 -5.58 10.93 -5.21
CA GLY A 205 -5.81 9.83 -6.16
C GLY A 205 -4.95 8.60 -5.87
N PHE A 206 -4.17 8.58 -4.79
CA PHE A 206 -3.33 7.44 -4.38
C PHE A 206 -2.37 6.95 -5.46
N GLU A 207 -1.97 7.83 -6.39
CA GLU A 207 -1.07 7.50 -7.50
C GLU A 207 0.40 7.32 -7.06
N GLU A 208 0.71 7.72 -5.85
CA GLU A 208 1.99 7.45 -5.19
C GLU A 208 1.76 6.56 -3.98
N GLY A 209 2.39 5.39 -3.98
CA GLY A 209 2.19 4.40 -2.94
C GLY A 209 3.08 3.18 -3.11
N PRO A 210 2.91 2.17 -2.26
CA PRO A 210 3.70 0.96 -2.27
C PRO A 210 3.19 -0.01 -3.33
N PHE A 211 3.32 0.35 -4.61
CA PHE A 211 2.96 -0.55 -5.69
C PHE A 211 3.74 -1.87 -5.57
N PRO A 212 3.07 -3.03 -5.70
CA PRO A 212 3.74 -4.31 -5.63
C PRO A 212 4.78 -4.43 -6.74
N ILE A 213 6.02 -4.80 -6.37
CA ILE A 213 7.11 -5.03 -7.32
C ILE A 213 6.98 -6.43 -7.93
N PHE A 214 6.45 -7.36 -7.14
CA PHE A 214 6.18 -8.73 -7.54
C PHE A 214 4.71 -8.89 -7.97
N ASN A 215 4.42 -9.91 -8.77
CA ASN A 215 3.08 -10.18 -9.26
C ASN A 215 2.21 -10.80 -8.16
N THR A 216 1.61 -9.97 -7.31
CA THR A 216 0.72 -10.38 -6.24
C THR A 216 -0.69 -9.83 -6.45
N SER A 217 -1.69 -10.70 -6.31
CA SER A 217 -3.11 -10.35 -6.40
C SER A 217 -3.74 -9.97 -5.06
N ASN A 218 -2.96 -9.89 -3.98
CA ASN A 218 -3.50 -9.67 -2.62
C ASN A 218 -3.63 -8.19 -2.25
N GLY A 219 -3.03 -7.28 -3.05
CA GLY A 219 -2.81 -5.89 -2.66
C GLY A 219 -1.74 -5.77 -1.57
N VAL A 220 -1.48 -4.57 -1.10
CA VAL A 220 -0.41 -4.29 -0.12
C VAL A 220 -1.02 -3.74 1.16
N LEU A 221 -0.77 -4.41 2.28
CA LEU A 221 -1.21 -3.95 3.59
C LEU A 221 -0.34 -2.80 4.08
N LEU A 222 -1.00 -1.77 4.54
CA LEU A 222 -0.41 -0.67 5.28
C LEU A 222 -0.70 -0.93 6.75
N PRO A 223 0.31 -1.31 7.55
CA PRO A 223 0.12 -1.69 8.94
C PRO A 223 -0.48 -0.56 9.78
N PRO A 224 -1.16 -0.87 10.90
CA PRO A 224 -1.74 0.13 11.77
C PRO A 224 -0.69 1.05 12.40
N LYS A 225 -1.15 2.20 12.88
CA LYS A 225 -0.31 3.21 13.58
C LYS A 225 0.86 3.75 12.74
N GLN A 226 0.68 3.85 11.43
CA GLN A 226 1.63 4.51 10.54
C GLN A 226 1.39 6.02 10.61
N GLU A 227 2.33 6.72 11.20
CA GLU A 227 2.37 8.18 11.17
C GLU A 227 2.85 8.70 9.82
N ASP A 228 2.63 9.97 9.53
CA ASP A 228 3.02 10.62 8.25
C ASP A 228 4.51 10.38 7.91
N ILE A 229 5.39 10.39 8.91
CA ILE A 229 6.84 10.22 8.72
C ILE A 229 7.30 8.76 8.45
N VAL A 230 6.44 7.78 8.65
CA VAL A 230 6.72 6.36 8.40
C VAL A 230 5.64 5.69 7.55
N SER A 231 4.66 6.47 7.08
CA SER A 231 3.61 5.95 6.20
C SER A 231 4.17 5.64 4.82
N PRO A 232 3.95 4.43 4.27
CA PRO A 232 4.30 4.11 2.90
C PRO A 232 3.32 4.73 1.88
N LEU A 233 2.32 5.49 2.36
CA LEU A 233 1.33 6.22 1.56
C LEU A 233 1.55 7.72 1.73
N PRO A 234 2.32 8.39 0.84
CA PRO A 234 2.70 9.78 1.01
C PRO A 234 1.51 10.72 1.22
N GLY A 235 1.60 11.54 2.28
CA GLY A 235 0.56 12.49 2.65
C GLY A 235 -0.56 11.92 3.52
N TRP A 236 -0.66 10.59 3.69
CA TRP A 236 -1.71 9.95 4.46
C TRP A 236 -1.15 9.22 5.69
N MET A 237 -1.88 9.30 6.78
CA MET A 237 -1.64 8.57 8.02
C MET A 237 -2.59 7.37 8.11
N VAL A 238 -2.09 6.23 8.56
CA VAL A 238 -2.91 5.06 8.91
C VAL A 238 -3.15 5.10 10.42
N GLU A 239 -4.27 5.68 10.83
CA GLU A 239 -4.63 5.91 12.23
C GLU A 239 -5.57 4.83 12.76
N SER A 240 -5.26 3.59 12.49
CA SER A 240 -6.13 2.48 12.84
C SER A 240 -5.43 1.47 13.75
N ILE A 241 -6.18 0.49 14.25
CA ILE A 241 -5.65 -0.65 14.99
C ILE A 241 -5.51 -1.88 14.10
N LYS A 242 -6.08 -1.84 12.88
CA LYS A 242 -5.91 -2.84 11.83
C LYS A 242 -5.45 -2.19 10.53
N ALA A 243 -4.86 -2.96 9.64
CA ALA A 243 -4.34 -2.48 8.38
C ALA A 243 -5.43 -1.89 7.47
N VAL A 244 -5.05 -0.97 6.60
CA VAL A 244 -5.76 -0.66 5.36
C VAL A 244 -5.02 -1.33 4.21
N LYS A 245 -5.65 -1.45 3.05
CA LYS A 245 -5.04 -2.12 1.89
C LYS A 245 -4.88 -1.13 0.74
N PHE A 246 -3.65 -1.00 0.24
CA PHE A 246 -3.38 -0.35 -1.03
C PHE A 246 -3.62 -1.35 -2.15
N ILE A 247 -4.40 -0.97 -3.16
CA ILE A 247 -4.73 -1.79 -4.32
C ILE A 247 -4.27 -1.11 -5.60
N ASP A 248 -3.84 -1.89 -6.57
CA ASP A 248 -3.38 -1.43 -7.88
C ASP A 248 -4.33 -1.85 -9.00
N SER A 249 -4.33 -1.08 -10.11
CA SER A 249 -5.23 -1.28 -11.24
C SER A 249 -4.91 -2.52 -12.10
N LYS A 250 -3.79 -3.20 -11.88
CA LYS A 250 -3.46 -4.45 -12.60
C LYS A 250 -4.26 -5.63 -12.06
N HIS A 251 -4.52 -5.63 -10.74
CA HIS A 251 -5.13 -6.75 -10.05
C HIS A 251 -6.55 -6.45 -9.54
N PHE A 252 -6.89 -5.17 -9.40
CA PHE A 252 -8.15 -4.71 -8.83
C PHE A 252 -8.87 -3.71 -9.72
N SER A 253 -10.14 -3.48 -9.43
CA SER A 253 -10.86 -2.35 -9.99
C SER A 253 -10.56 -1.10 -9.16
N VAL A 254 -9.99 -0.08 -9.79
CA VAL A 254 -9.75 1.25 -9.17
C VAL A 254 -10.56 2.31 -9.91
N PRO A 255 -11.07 3.34 -9.22
CA PRO A 255 -11.91 4.37 -9.83
C PRO A 255 -11.22 5.17 -10.94
N LEU A 256 -9.98 5.57 -10.71
CA LEU A 256 -9.17 6.32 -11.69
C LEU A 256 -7.68 6.07 -11.44
N GLY A 257 -6.89 6.08 -12.52
CA GLY A 257 -5.43 5.94 -12.42
C GLY A 257 -4.97 4.54 -12.09
N HIS A 258 -3.99 4.42 -11.19
CA HIS A 258 -3.28 3.18 -10.93
C HIS A 258 -3.41 2.65 -9.51
N GLY A 259 -3.76 3.48 -8.53
CA GLY A 259 -3.83 3.13 -7.12
C GLY A 259 -5.12 3.56 -6.46
N ALA A 260 -5.53 2.85 -5.40
CA ALA A 260 -6.64 3.22 -4.52
C ALA A 260 -6.47 2.58 -3.13
N ILE A 261 -7.30 2.96 -2.17
CA ILE A 261 -7.30 2.37 -0.82
C ILE A 261 -8.58 1.58 -0.59
N GLU A 262 -8.45 0.35 -0.12
CA GLU A 262 -9.54 -0.48 0.39
C GLU A 262 -9.55 -0.46 1.93
N LEU A 263 -10.68 -0.06 2.53
CA LEU A 263 -10.89 0.00 3.98
C LEU A 263 -11.42 -1.35 4.48
N ILE A 264 -10.53 -2.28 4.77
CA ILE A 264 -10.82 -3.70 4.90
C ILE A 264 -11.36 -4.14 6.26
N ALA A 265 -11.16 -3.37 7.33
CA ALA A 265 -11.47 -3.82 8.69
C ALA A 265 -12.43 -2.88 9.43
N GLY A 266 -13.51 -2.48 8.78
CA GLY A 266 -14.54 -1.66 9.39
C GLY A 266 -13.97 -0.39 10.03
N ARG A 267 -14.43 -0.05 11.23
CA ARG A 267 -13.94 1.12 11.98
C ARG A 267 -12.51 1.01 12.48
N GLU A 268 -11.92 -0.17 12.36
CA GLU A 268 -10.53 -0.41 12.73
C GLU A 268 -9.54 -0.21 11.56
N SER A 269 -10.03 0.17 10.37
CA SER A 269 -9.24 0.61 9.21
C SER A 269 -9.53 2.06 8.92
N VAL A 270 -8.59 2.94 9.24
CA VAL A 270 -8.76 4.39 9.18
C VAL A 270 -7.58 5.06 8.49
N ILE A 271 -7.87 5.90 7.50
CA ILE A 271 -6.88 6.82 6.93
C ILE A 271 -7.24 8.26 7.22
N ALA A 272 -6.24 9.09 7.43
CA ALA A 272 -6.43 10.52 7.72
C ALA A 272 -5.36 11.39 7.05
N GLN A 273 -5.71 12.65 6.82
CA GLN A 273 -4.77 13.67 6.39
C GLN A 273 -5.11 15.00 7.07
N ILE A 274 -4.09 15.80 7.42
CA ILE A 274 -4.27 17.14 7.98
C ILE A 274 -4.06 18.16 6.86
N LEU A 275 -5.10 18.94 6.58
CA LEU A 275 -5.13 19.98 5.57
C LEU A 275 -4.83 21.37 6.19
N ARG A 276 -4.20 22.25 5.43
CA ARG A 276 -4.12 23.67 5.79
C ARG A 276 -5.40 24.35 5.34
N THR A 277 -6.13 24.94 6.26
CA THR A 277 -7.42 25.61 6.02
C THR A 277 -7.41 27.03 6.58
N VAL A 278 -8.39 27.81 6.18
CA VAL A 278 -8.65 29.15 6.74
C VAL A 278 -9.88 29.05 7.64
N PRO A 279 -9.80 29.47 8.92
CA PRO A 279 -10.94 29.44 9.83
C PRO A 279 -12.17 30.13 9.24
N ASN A 280 -13.32 29.57 9.51
CA ASN A 280 -14.64 30.03 9.02
C ASN A 280 -14.87 29.91 7.50
N LYS A 281 -13.85 29.58 6.70
CA LYS A 281 -14.02 29.36 5.25
C LYS A 281 -14.72 28.00 5.01
N VAL A 282 -15.59 27.98 3.99
CA VAL A 282 -16.29 26.77 3.56
C VAL A 282 -15.48 26.06 2.49
N TYR A 283 -15.37 24.76 2.61
CA TYR A 283 -14.70 23.86 1.67
C TYR A 283 -15.67 22.80 1.17
N ASN A 284 -15.44 22.33 -0.04
CA ASN A 284 -16.14 21.17 -0.59
C ASN A 284 -15.17 19.98 -0.61
N MET A 285 -15.54 18.87 0.05
CA MET A 285 -14.84 17.61 -0.04
C MET A 285 -15.58 16.68 -1.01
N LYS A 286 -14.89 16.23 -2.05
CA LYS A 286 -15.35 15.28 -3.07
C LYS A 286 -14.47 14.06 -3.05
N PHE A 287 -15.06 12.86 -3.18
CA PHE A 287 -14.32 11.61 -3.28
C PHE A 287 -15.15 10.53 -3.97
N THR A 288 -14.49 9.48 -4.45
CA THR A 288 -15.12 8.33 -5.09
C THR A 288 -15.05 7.13 -4.16
N ILE A 289 -16.15 6.39 -4.05
CA ILE A 289 -16.24 5.13 -3.31
C ILE A 289 -16.71 4.02 -4.23
N GLY A 290 -16.34 2.77 -3.90
CA GLY A 290 -16.77 1.62 -4.68
C GLY A 290 -16.28 0.30 -4.13
N ASP A 291 -16.17 -0.70 -5.01
CA ASP A 291 -15.61 -2.01 -4.69
C ASP A 291 -14.43 -2.39 -5.58
N ALA A 292 -13.50 -3.15 -5.02
CA ALA A 292 -12.26 -3.55 -5.67
C ALA A 292 -12.42 -4.67 -6.73
N LYS A 293 -13.62 -5.17 -6.99
CA LYS A 293 -13.88 -6.37 -7.82
C LYS A 293 -13.15 -7.61 -7.31
N ASN A 294 -13.11 -7.78 -6.00
CA ASN A 294 -12.40 -8.85 -5.30
C ASN A 294 -13.33 -9.81 -4.55
N ALA A 295 -14.56 -10.00 -5.04
CA ALA A 295 -15.60 -10.81 -4.43
C ALA A 295 -16.06 -10.33 -3.02
N CYS A 296 -15.86 -9.07 -2.71
CA CYS A 296 -16.39 -8.43 -1.51
C CYS A 296 -17.83 -7.98 -1.76
N HIS A 297 -18.80 -8.67 -1.17
CA HIS A 297 -20.22 -8.40 -1.38
C HIS A 297 -20.88 -7.85 -0.11
N GLY A 298 -21.92 -7.04 -0.29
CA GLY A 298 -22.77 -6.64 0.82
C GLY A 298 -23.09 -5.14 0.86
N SER A 299 -23.81 -4.77 1.90
CA SER A 299 -24.18 -3.37 2.17
C SER A 299 -23.07 -2.72 2.98
N MET A 300 -22.32 -1.85 2.34
CA MET A 300 -21.20 -1.10 2.90
C MET A 300 -21.62 0.32 3.26
N MET A 301 -20.89 0.96 4.14
CA MET A 301 -21.03 2.37 4.46
C MET A 301 -19.66 2.99 4.71
N VAL A 302 -19.31 4.01 3.95
CA VAL A 302 -18.14 4.84 4.21
C VAL A 302 -18.58 6.05 5.03
N GLU A 303 -17.85 6.32 6.09
CA GLU A 303 -17.98 7.56 6.87
C GLU A 303 -16.77 8.45 6.59
N ALA A 304 -17.04 9.68 6.15
CA ALA A 304 -16.04 10.71 5.88
C ALA A 304 -16.23 11.87 6.86
N PHE A 305 -15.16 12.31 7.49
CA PHE A 305 -15.14 13.41 8.45
C PHE A 305 -14.28 14.56 7.98
N ALA A 306 -14.76 15.79 8.24
CA ALA A 306 -13.97 17.00 8.08
C ALA A 306 -14.42 18.05 9.11
N ALA A 307 -13.54 18.52 9.97
CA ALA A 307 -13.87 19.42 11.08
C ALA A 307 -14.95 18.82 12.02
N LYS A 308 -16.17 19.41 12.05
CA LYS A 308 -17.32 18.89 12.80
C LYS A 308 -18.34 18.16 11.92
N ASP A 309 -18.12 18.18 10.61
CA ASP A 309 -19.06 17.66 9.64
C ASP A 309 -18.74 16.20 9.29
N THR A 310 -19.80 15.41 9.09
CA THR A 310 -19.70 13.99 8.77
C THR A 310 -20.63 13.68 7.62
N LEU A 311 -20.14 12.92 6.64
CA LEU A 311 -20.95 12.33 5.59
C LEU A 311 -20.92 10.80 5.72
N LYS A 312 -22.11 10.18 5.84
CA LYS A 312 -22.30 8.73 5.77
C LYS A 312 -22.78 8.35 4.38
N VAL A 313 -22.00 7.53 3.68
CA VAL A 313 -22.28 7.15 2.30
C VAL A 313 -22.58 5.67 2.22
N PRO A 314 -23.86 5.25 2.10
CA PRO A 314 -24.19 3.86 1.87
C PRO A 314 -23.81 3.44 0.44
N PHE A 315 -23.31 2.22 0.33
CA PHE A 315 -22.92 1.60 -0.94
C PHE A 315 -23.21 0.11 -0.90
N LYS A 316 -23.89 -0.42 -1.94
CA LYS A 316 -24.13 -1.85 -2.09
C LYS A 316 -23.11 -2.41 -3.06
N SER A 317 -22.16 -3.21 -2.56
CA SER A 317 -21.19 -3.91 -3.38
C SER A 317 -21.79 -5.20 -3.95
N GLU A 318 -21.59 -5.39 -5.24
CA GLU A 318 -21.85 -6.65 -5.96
C GLU A 318 -20.55 -7.36 -6.32
N GLY A 319 -19.39 -6.87 -5.83
CA GLY A 319 -18.08 -7.41 -6.18
C GLY A 319 -17.68 -7.24 -7.65
N LYS A 320 -18.30 -6.29 -8.37
CA LYS A 320 -18.14 -6.09 -9.83
C LYS A 320 -17.32 -4.86 -10.21
N GLY A 321 -16.80 -4.13 -9.24
CA GLY A 321 -16.00 -2.92 -9.50
C GLY A 321 -16.86 -1.71 -9.86
N LYS A 322 -18.00 -1.52 -9.20
CA LYS A 322 -18.83 -0.33 -9.36
C LYS A 322 -18.36 0.80 -8.43
N PHE A 323 -18.46 2.03 -8.92
CA PHE A 323 -18.05 3.23 -8.22
C PHE A 323 -19.13 4.31 -8.26
N LYS A 324 -19.12 5.18 -7.25
CA LYS A 324 -19.87 6.44 -7.24
C LYS A 324 -19.06 7.55 -6.61
N THR A 325 -19.21 8.76 -7.14
CA THR A 325 -18.62 9.97 -6.59
C THR A 325 -19.63 10.69 -5.72
N VAL A 326 -19.18 11.20 -4.58
CA VAL A 326 -19.98 11.97 -3.63
C VAL A 326 -19.22 13.21 -3.18
N SER A 327 -19.94 14.20 -2.66
CA SER A 327 -19.34 15.40 -2.09
C SER A 327 -20.19 15.97 -0.96
N PHE A 328 -19.54 16.68 -0.04
CA PHE A 328 -20.21 17.48 0.98
C PHE A 328 -19.39 18.72 1.33
N LYS A 329 -20.05 19.71 1.86
CA LYS A 329 -19.41 20.95 2.31
C LYS A 329 -19.16 20.88 3.81
N PHE A 330 -18.02 21.41 4.24
CA PHE A 330 -17.70 21.61 5.65
C PHE A 330 -17.14 23.02 5.89
N ARG A 331 -17.27 23.51 7.11
CA ARG A 331 -16.69 24.78 7.53
C ARG A 331 -15.47 24.52 8.39
N ALA A 332 -14.32 25.05 7.96
CA ALA A 332 -13.10 24.93 8.76
C ALA A 332 -13.24 25.74 10.07
N ILE A 333 -12.81 25.13 11.17
CA ILE A 333 -12.85 25.75 12.52
C ILE A 333 -11.53 26.44 12.80
N GLU A 334 -10.43 25.83 12.34
CA GLU A 334 -9.06 26.27 12.60
C GLU A 334 -8.25 26.33 11.31
N ASN A 335 -6.98 26.75 11.41
CA ASN A 335 -6.04 26.79 10.31
C ASN A 335 -5.55 25.40 9.85
N ARG A 336 -5.95 24.35 10.56
CA ARG A 336 -5.67 22.94 10.24
C ARG A 336 -6.95 22.14 10.41
N THR A 337 -7.35 21.42 9.36
CA THR A 337 -8.50 20.53 9.39
C THR A 337 -8.06 19.10 9.12
N ARG A 338 -8.37 18.20 10.02
CA ARG A 338 -8.21 16.77 9.80
C ARG A 338 -9.38 16.25 8.99
N ILE A 339 -9.08 15.52 7.91
CA ILE A 339 -10.05 14.70 7.18
C ILE A 339 -9.78 13.22 7.48
N THR A 340 -10.83 12.41 7.56
CA THR A 340 -10.73 11.00 7.95
C THR A 340 -11.74 10.17 7.18
N PHE A 341 -11.34 8.95 6.82
CA PHE A 341 -12.20 7.96 6.17
C PHE A 341 -12.10 6.61 6.88
N TYR A 342 -13.26 5.98 7.13
CA TYR A 342 -13.34 4.59 7.56
C TYR A 342 -14.62 3.91 7.03
N SER A 343 -14.65 2.58 7.06
CA SER A 343 -15.86 1.80 6.83
C SER A 343 -16.64 1.61 8.14
N SER A 344 -17.97 1.71 8.10
CA SER A 344 -18.79 1.47 9.30
C SER A 344 -18.88 0.00 9.67
N PHE A 345 -18.71 -0.90 8.69
CA PHE A 345 -18.97 -2.33 8.83
C PHE A 345 -17.79 -3.17 8.40
N TYR A 346 -17.68 -4.35 9.01
CA TYR A 346 -16.80 -5.43 8.56
C TYR A 346 -17.48 -6.20 7.42
N HIS A 347 -16.69 -6.57 6.43
CA HIS A 347 -17.07 -7.49 5.36
C HIS A 347 -15.98 -8.54 5.18
N THR A 348 -16.40 -9.71 4.71
CA THR A 348 -15.49 -10.80 4.37
C THR A 348 -15.79 -11.31 2.97
N ARG A 349 -14.74 -11.75 2.28
CA ARG A 349 -14.88 -12.41 0.99
C ARG A 349 -15.40 -13.85 1.19
N ILE A 350 -16.32 -14.28 0.34
CA ILE A 350 -16.94 -15.61 0.49
C ILE A 350 -16.02 -16.71 -0.06
N HIS A 351 -15.18 -16.38 -1.04
CA HIS A 351 -14.43 -17.37 -1.82
C HIS A 351 -13.03 -17.67 -1.28
N ASP A 352 -12.57 -16.99 -0.25
CA ASP A 352 -11.25 -17.17 0.34
C ASP A 352 -11.29 -17.36 1.86
N TYR A 353 -12.27 -18.15 2.32
CA TYR A 353 -12.46 -18.51 3.73
C TYR A 353 -12.71 -17.34 4.69
N GLY A 354 -13.20 -16.23 4.15
CA GLY A 354 -13.66 -15.11 4.94
C GLY A 354 -12.60 -14.06 5.27
N SER A 355 -11.55 -13.90 4.45
CA SER A 355 -10.62 -12.79 4.64
C SER A 355 -11.32 -11.44 4.50
N LEU A 356 -10.83 -10.46 5.27
CA LEU A 356 -11.41 -9.12 5.35
C LEU A 356 -11.34 -8.38 4.03
N CYS A 357 -12.40 -7.65 3.72
CA CYS A 357 -12.51 -6.76 2.57
C CYS A 357 -13.40 -5.56 2.89
N GLY A 358 -13.47 -4.58 2.00
CA GLY A 358 -14.27 -3.40 2.27
C GLY A 358 -14.43 -2.44 1.09
N PRO A 359 -14.98 -1.25 1.36
CA PRO A 359 -15.13 -0.24 0.33
C PRO A 359 -13.79 0.35 -0.09
N VAL A 360 -13.71 0.68 -1.37
CA VAL A 360 -12.58 1.41 -1.97
C VAL A 360 -12.81 2.90 -1.86
N ILE A 361 -11.75 3.66 -1.57
CA ILE A 361 -11.71 5.13 -1.59
C ILE A 361 -10.68 5.57 -2.62
N ASP A 362 -11.05 6.61 -3.39
CA ASP A 362 -10.18 7.24 -4.38
C ASP A 362 -10.62 8.68 -4.71
N GLN A 363 -9.78 9.41 -5.45
CA GLN A 363 -10.08 10.75 -5.98
C GLN A 363 -10.52 11.76 -4.91
N VAL A 364 -9.83 11.78 -3.77
CA VAL A 364 -10.14 12.73 -2.69
C VAL A 364 -9.67 14.12 -3.07
N ILE A 365 -10.61 15.05 -3.14
CA ILE A 365 -10.38 16.46 -3.48
C ILE A 365 -11.03 17.32 -2.40
N VAL A 366 -10.28 18.27 -1.87
CA VAL A 366 -10.82 19.32 -1.00
C VAL A 366 -10.44 20.68 -1.58
N SER A 367 -11.45 21.45 -1.93
CA SER A 367 -11.28 22.79 -2.52
C SER A 367 -12.11 23.84 -1.76
N PRO A 368 -11.63 25.09 -1.69
CA PRO A 368 -12.45 26.17 -1.15
C PRO A 368 -13.70 26.38 -2.02
N VAL A 369 -14.83 26.66 -1.35
CA VAL A 369 -16.02 27.13 -2.05
C VAL A 369 -15.85 28.63 -2.31
N ALA A 370 -16.09 29.03 -3.57
CA ALA A 370 -16.02 30.43 -3.99
C ALA A 370 -17.05 31.29 -3.26
#